data_631f888c4654c504df3d11b35f958eb5
#
_entry.id   631f888c4654c504df3d11b35f958eb5
#
_cell.length_a   1.000
_cell.length_b   1.000
_cell.length_c   1.000
_cell.angle_alpha   90.00
_cell.angle_beta   90.00
_cell.angle_gamma   90.00
#
_symmetry.space_group_name_H-M   'P 1'
#
loop_
_entity.id
_entity.type
_entity.pdbx_description
1 polymer ?
#
loop_
_entity_poly.entity_id
_entity_poly.type
_entity_poly.pdbx_seq_one_letter_code
_entity_poly.pdbx_strand_id
1 'polypeptide(L)'
;MGLKFAHAFGAQTVLFTTSESKIADGKRLGADEVVISKNPDAMKKHLNSFDFILDTVSAKHDYNAYLGLLRRDGTMVLVGAPDEPTPLDAFPLLTKRRRLAGSAIGGIRETQEMLDFCARHGIASDVEVIPIQKINEAWDRTVRSDVRYRFVIDIASLRQK
;
A
#
# COMPACT_ATOMS: atom_id res chain seq x y z
N MET A 1 -2.02 3.74 -4.98
CA MET A 1 -3.25 4.43 -4.51
C MET A 1 -3.10 4.95 -3.08
N GLY A 2 -2.72 4.14 -2.09
CA GLY A 2 -2.61 4.58 -0.68
C GLY A 2 -1.84 5.89 -0.48
N LEU A 3 -0.69 6.07 -1.14
CA LEU A 3 0.08 7.33 -1.09
C LEU A 3 -0.71 8.52 -1.64
N LYS A 4 -1.39 8.35 -2.78
CA LYS A 4 -2.20 9.42 -3.39
C LYS A 4 -3.36 9.83 -2.46
N PHE A 5 -4.01 8.87 -1.80
CA PHE A 5 -5.05 9.16 -0.80
C PHE A 5 -4.48 9.89 0.41
N ALA A 6 -3.40 9.38 1.01
CA ALA A 6 -2.79 9.98 2.18
C ALA A 6 -2.36 11.43 1.92
N HIS A 7 -1.74 11.69 0.76
CA HIS A 7 -1.39 13.04 0.32
C HIS A 7 -2.63 13.94 0.17
N ALA A 8 -3.70 13.44 -0.47
CA ALA A 8 -4.95 14.22 -0.65
C ALA A 8 -5.67 14.50 0.67
N PHE A 9 -5.48 13.67 1.70
CA PHE A 9 -5.94 13.93 3.07
C PHE A 9 -5.05 14.90 3.85
N GLY A 10 -3.94 15.39 3.26
CA GLY A 10 -2.99 16.28 3.91
C GLY A 10 -2.10 15.59 4.95
N ALA A 11 -1.97 14.27 4.89
CA ALA A 11 -1.10 13.54 5.79
C ALA A 11 0.37 13.67 5.38
N GLN A 12 1.27 13.74 6.37
CA GLN A 12 2.69 13.51 6.14
C GLN A 12 2.90 12.00 5.89
N THR A 13 3.31 11.66 4.68
CA THR A 13 3.26 10.29 4.18
C THR A 13 4.66 9.68 4.05
N VAL A 14 4.87 8.55 4.71
CA VAL A 14 6.11 7.76 4.61
C VAL A 14 5.82 6.41 3.96
N LEU A 15 6.56 6.10 2.89
CA LEU A 15 6.50 4.78 2.24
C LEU A 15 7.58 3.87 2.79
N PHE A 16 7.19 2.70 3.30
CA PHE A 16 8.12 1.61 3.60
C PHE A 16 8.20 0.65 2.40
N THR A 17 9.39 0.33 1.98
CA THR A 17 9.64 -0.62 0.88
C THR A 17 10.93 -1.40 1.11
N THR A 18 11.00 -2.62 0.57
CA THR A 18 12.22 -3.43 0.58
C THR A 18 13.13 -3.15 -0.61
N SER A 19 12.68 -2.34 -1.59
CA SER A 19 13.36 -2.13 -2.88
C SER A 19 13.73 -0.67 -3.10
N GLU A 20 15.02 -0.41 -3.30
CA GLU A 20 15.53 0.92 -3.62
C GLU A 20 14.99 1.46 -4.96
N SER A 21 14.70 0.56 -5.92
CA SER A 21 14.14 0.95 -7.22
C SER A 21 12.76 1.61 -7.12
N LYS A 22 12.07 1.47 -5.96
CA LYS A 22 10.75 2.09 -5.72
C LYS A 22 10.84 3.48 -5.08
N ILE A 23 12.03 4.00 -4.78
CA ILE A 23 12.20 5.31 -4.11
C ILE A 23 11.64 6.44 -4.98
N ALA A 24 12.07 6.51 -6.24
CA ALA A 24 11.63 7.55 -7.17
C ALA A 24 10.11 7.52 -7.39
N ASP A 25 9.55 6.31 -7.59
CA ASP A 25 8.12 6.12 -7.72
C ASP A 25 7.35 6.50 -6.45
N GLY A 26 7.85 6.14 -5.27
CA GLY A 26 7.24 6.53 -4.00
C GLY A 26 7.10 8.05 -3.87
N LYS A 27 8.18 8.77 -4.17
CA LYS A 27 8.18 10.24 -4.17
C LYS A 27 7.19 10.81 -5.17
N ARG A 28 7.22 10.33 -6.41
CA ARG A 28 6.29 10.75 -7.48
C ARG A 28 4.82 10.53 -7.11
N LEU A 29 4.53 9.47 -6.34
CA LEU A 29 3.17 9.10 -5.93
C LEU A 29 2.68 9.83 -4.67
N GLY A 30 3.50 10.71 -4.07
CA GLY A 30 3.10 11.55 -2.95
C GLY A 30 3.69 11.17 -1.60
N ALA A 31 4.75 10.33 -1.56
CA ALA A 31 5.47 10.10 -0.31
C ALA A 31 6.40 11.27 0.01
N ASP A 32 6.30 11.85 1.21
CA ASP A 32 7.24 12.84 1.71
C ASP A 32 8.59 12.20 2.04
N GLU A 33 8.57 10.94 2.46
CA GLU A 33 9.75 10.14 2.73
C GLU A 33 9.58 8.70 2.24
N VAL A 34 10.70 8.06 1.85
CA VAL A 34 10.74 6.64 1.51
C VAL A 34 11.81 5.97 2.35
N VAL A 35 11.42 4.94 3.10
CA VAL A 35 12.27 4.19 4.02
C VAL A 35 12.48 2.78 3.49
N ILE A 36 13.74 2.37 3.40
CA ILE A 36 14.09 0.98 3.08
C ILE A 36 13.95 0.13 4.34
N SER A 37 12.90 -0.68 4.41
CA SER A 37 12.53 -1.44 5.61
C SER A 37 13.54 -2.55 5.96
N LYS A 38 14.41 -2.93 5.04
CA LYS A 38 15.55 -3.85 5.30
C LYS A 38 16.68 -3.19 6.08
N ASN A 39 16.67 -1.87 6.25
CA ASN A 39 17.67 -1.13 7.02
C ASN A 39 17.13 -0.87 8.44
N PRO A 40 17.65 -1.59 9.48
CA PRO A 40 17.15 -1.44 10.85
C PRO A 40 17.35 -0.03 11.42
N ASP A 41 18.43 0.66 11.04
CA ASP A 41 18.71 1.99 11.56
C ASP A 41 17.79 3.04 10.93
N ALA A 42 17.40 2.86 9.67
CA ALA A 42 16.36 3.68 9.05
C ALA A 42 15.01 3.47 9.74
N MET A 43 14.64 2.21 10.03
CA MET A 43 13.40 1.89 10.76
C MET A 43 13.38 2.48 12.18
N LYS A 44 14.49 2.38 12.91
CA LYS A 44 14.60 2.92 14.29
C LYS A 44 14.33 4.42 14.39
N LYS A 45 14.64 5.20 13.35
CA LYS A 45 14.39 6.65 13.32
C LYS A 45 12.90 6.99 13.43
N HIS A 46 12.04 6.05 13.06
CA HIS A 46 10.59 6.21 13.04
C HIS A 46 9.88 5.58 14.25
N LEU A 47 10.61 5.12 15.26
CA LEU A 47 10.00 4.58 16.45
C LEU A 47 9.06 5.59 17.11
N ASN A 48 7.82 5.17 17.41
CA ASN A 48 6.79 5.98 18.07
C ASN A 48 6.41 7.28 17.31
N SER A 49 6.45 7.30 15.99
CA SER A 49 6.22 8.50 15.20
C SER A 49 4.89 8.52 14.43
N PHE A 50 4.32 7.36 14.08
CA PHE A 50 3.13 7.32 13.24
C PHE A 50 1.82 7.27 14.01
N ASP A 51 0.84 8.03 13.53
CA ASP A 51 -0.57 7.95 13.95
C ASP A 51 -1.25 6.72 13.35
N PHE A 52 -0.92 6.44 12.09
CA PHE A 52 -1.61 5.47 11.28
C PHE A 52 -0.61 4.75 10.36
N ILE A 53 -0.75 3.44 10.26
CA ILE A 53 -0.01 2.60 9.31
C ILE A 53 -1.03 1.81 8.51
N LEU A 54 -0.97 1.91 7.18
CA LEU A 54 -1.73 1.07 6.26
C LEU A 54 -0.82 -0.02 5.72
N ASP A 55 -1.07 -1.26 6.11
CA ASP A 55 -0.33 -2.42 5.65
C ASP A 55 -1.05 -3.11 4.49
N THR A 56 -0.44 -3.01 3.31
CA THR A 56 -0.95 -3.60 2.05
C THR A 56 -0.16 -4.83 1.61
N VAL A 57 0.71 -5.35 2.47
CA VAL A 57 1.64 -6.43 2.13
C VAL A 57 0.99 -7.78 2.38
N SER A 58 0.89 -8.60 1.32
CA SER A 58 0.38 -9.98 1.43
C SER A 58 1.48 -11.02 1.67
N ALA A 59 2.76 -10.63 1.61
CA ALA A 59 3.87 -11.52 1.96
C ALA A 59 4.11 -11.51 3.47
N LYS A 60 4.66 -12.62 3.99
CA LYS A 60 5.04 -12.73 5.41
C LYS A 60 6.05 -11.64 5.79
N HIS A 61 5.77 -10.90 6.84
CA HIS A 61 6.67 -9.90 7.43
C HIS A 61 6.37 -9.70 8.91
N ASP A 62 7.23 -8.99 9.62
CA ASP A 62 7.13 -8.81 11.07
C ASP A 62 6.20 -7.62 11.41
N TYR A 63 4.97 -7.90 11.83
CA TYR A 63 4.02 -6.88 12.30
C TYR A 63 4.50 -6.14 13.54
N ASN A 64 5.26 -6.80 14.42
CA ASN A 64 5.72 -6.20 15.68
C ASN A 64 6.70 -5.06 15.42
N ALA A 65 7.56 -5.20 14.40
CA ALA A 65 8.46 -4.14 13.96
C ALA A 65 7.68 -2.87 13.56
N TYR A 66 6.58 -3.01 12.81
CA TYR A 66 5.74 -1.88 12.40
C TYR A 66 4.88 -1.34 13.54
N LEU A 67 4.34 -2.20 14.40
CA LEU A 67 3.65 -1.74 15.62
C LEU A 67 4.55 -0.90 16.50
N GLY A 68 5.86 -1.18 16.55
CA GLY A 68 6.85 -0.39 17.25
C GLY A 68 6.97 1.05 16.73
N LEU A 69 6.64 1.31 15.47
CA LEU A 69 6.69 2.62 14.83
C LEU A 69 5.49 3.50 15.20
N LEU A 70 4.36 2.92 15.60
CA LEU A 70 3.18 3.66 16.03
C LEU A 70 3.45 4.44 17.32
N ARG A 71 2.97 5.66 17.40
CA ARG A 71 2.92 6.42 18.64
C ARG A 71 1.81 5.90 19.57
N ARG A 72 1.63 6.55 20.73
CA ARG A 72 0.50 6.25 21.61
C ARG A 72 -0.83 6.47 20.88
N ASP A 73 -1.77 5.55 21.09
CA ASP A 73 -3.11 5.53 20.47
C ASP A 73 -3.10 5.34 18.94
N GLY A 74 -1.93 5.13 18.33
CA GLY A 74 -1.80 4.87 16.90
C GLY A 74 -2.45 3.56 16.46
N THR A 75 -2.83 3.49 15.19
CA THR A 75 -3.54 2.34 14.61
C THR A 75 -2.81 1.81 13.38
N MET A 76 -2.60 0.49 13.32
CA MET A 76 -2.18 -0.22 12.11
C MET A 76 -3.38 -0.96 11.53
N VAL A 77 -3.62 -0.81 10.24
CA VAL A 77 -4.72 -1.45 9.52
C VAL A 77 -4.16 -2.39 8.46
N LEU A 78 -4.54 -3.66 8.56
CA LEU A 78 -4.18 -4.70 7.61
C LEU A 78 -5.21 -4.75 6.49
N VAL A 79 -4.76 -4.61 5.25
CA VAL A 79 -5.55 -4.81 4.03
C VAL A 79 -4.91 -5.82 3.08
N GLY A 80 -3.71 -6.32 3.41
CA GLY A 80 -3.06 -7.48 2.84
C GLY A 80 -3.17 -8.67 3.79
N ALA A 81 -3.22 -9.89 3.26
CA ALA A 81 -3.29 -11.12 4.04
C ALA A 81 -2.15 -12.07 3.62
N PRO A 82 -1.16 -12.31 4.48
CA PRO A 82 -0.18 -13.38 4.27
C PRO A 82 -0.85 -14.76 4.32
N ASP A 83 -0.33 -15.71 3.53
CA ASP A 83 -0.82 -17.10 3.51
C ASP A 83 -0.55 -17.86 4.82
N GLU A 84 0.45 -17.40 5.59
CA GLU A 84 0.83 -17.99 6.86
C GLU A 84 0.48 -17.10 8.05
N PRO A 85 0.13 -17.69 9.22
CA PRO A 85 -0.05 -16.91 10.44
C PRO A 85 1.19 -16.09 10.79
N THR A 86 0.98 -14.83 11.16
CA THR A 86 2.04 -13.93 11.62
C THR A 86 1.95 -13.77 13.13
N PRO A 87 3.03 -14.09 13.89
CA PRO A 87 3.05 -13.90 15.34
C PRO A 87 2.83 -12.43 15.72
N LEU A 88 2.06 -12.22 16.78
CA LEU A 88 1.78 -10.89 17.32
C LEU A 88 2.09 -10.85 18.82
N ASP A 89 2.96 -9.93 19.23
CA ASP A 89 3.26 -9.68 20.62
C ASP A 89 2.25 -8.71 21.22
N ALA A 90 1.76 -9.05 22.42
CA ALA A 90 0.78 -8.21 23.10
C ALA A 90 1.38 -6.90 23.67
N PHE A 91 2.64 -6.93 24.13
CA PHE A 91 3.28 -5.78 24.77
C PHE A 91 3.33 -4.51 23.92
N PRO A 92 3.67 -4.53 22.62
CA PRO A 92 3.63 -3.36 21.76
C PRO A 92 2.25 -2.68 21.71
N LEU A 93 1.18 -3.45 21.82
CA LEU A 93 -0.20 -2.94 21.89
C LEU A 93 -0.50 -2.32 23.27
N LEU A 94 -0.25 -3.08 24.33
CA LEU A 94 -0.61 -2.70 25.72
C LEU A 94 0.10 -1.42 26.16
N THR A 95 1.43 -1.36 26.00
CA THR A 95 2.28 -0.30 26.58
C THR A 95 1.96 1.10 26.06
N LYS A 96 1.39 1.21 24.84
CA LYS A 96 1.07 2.48 24.19
C LYS A 96 -0.37 2.57 23.71
N ARG A 97 -1.25 1.69 24.16
CA ARG A 97 -2.68 1.63 23.76
C ARG A 97 -2.85 1.62 22.22
N ARG A 98 -1.95 0.96 21.52
CA ARG A 98 -1.98 0.85 20.07
C ARG A 98 -3.09 -0.10 19.61
N ARG A 99 -3.51 0.05 18.37
CA ARG A 99 -4.55 -0.78 17.78
C ARG A 99 -4.01 -1.49 16.55
N LEU A 100 -4.43 -2.75 16.41
CA LEU A 100 -4.32 -3.51 15.17
C LEU A 100 -5.73 -3.80 14.70
N ALA A 101 -6.05 -3.40 13.49
CA ALA A 101 -7.36 -3.56 12.88
C ALA A 101 -7.21 -4.14 11.47
N GLY A 102 -8.28 -4.61 10.88
CA GLY A 102 -8.33 -5.07 9.50
C GLY A 102 -9.46 -4.39 8.74
N SER A 103 -9.31 -4.33 7.43
CA SER A 103 -10.35 -3.89 6.52
C SER A 103 -10.31 -4.77 5.27
N ALA A 104 -11.46 -5.23 4.86
CA ALA A 104 -11.62 -5.97 3.60
C ALA A 104 -12.15 -5.04 2.49
N ILE A 105 -13.00 -5.56 1.63
CA ILE A 105 -13.66 -4.79 0.56
C ILE A 105 -14.73 -3.88 1.13
N GLY A 106 -14.96 -2.73 0.49
CA GLY A 106 -16.08 -1.84 0.80
C GLY A 106 -17.37 -2.21 0.07
N GLY A 107 -18.50 -1.69 0.54
CA GLY A 107 -19.79 -1.78 -0.13
C GLY A 107 -19.90 -0.85 -1.35
N ILE A 108 -20.99 -0.97 -2.11
CA ILE A 108 -21.23 -0.15 -3.32
C ILE A 108 -21.22 1.34 -2.99
N ARG A 109 -21.87 1.74 -1.88
CA ARG A 109 -21.90 3.14 -1.45
C ARG A 109 -20.51 3.67 -1.14
N GLU A 110 -19.70 2.95 -0.37
CA GLU A 110 -18.34 3.35 -0.02
C GLU A 110 -17.43 3.41 -1.27
N THR A 111 -17.66 2.51 -2.22
CA THR A 111 -16.96 2.55 -3.52
C THR A 111 -17.31 3.81 -4.29
N GLN A 112 -18.60 4.21 -4.32
CA GLN A 112 -19.02 5.46 -4.98
C GLN A 112 -18.43 6.69 -4.28
N GLU A 113 -18.47 6.74 -2.95
CA GLU A 113 -17.87 7.82 -2.15
C GLU A 113 -16.36 7.96 -2.45
N MET A 114 -15.65 6.83 -2.57
CA MET A 114 -14.24 6.79 -2.94
C MET A 114 -14.02 7.33 -4.37
N LEU A 115 -14.85 6.93 -5.33
CA LEU A 115 -14.75 7.42 -6.72
C LEU A 115 -15.01 8.93 -6.79
N ASP A 116 -16.00 9.44 -6.06
CA ASP A 116 -16.32 10.87 -5.99
C ASP A 116 -15.16 11.65 -5.35
N PHE A 117 -14.54 11.10 -4.31
CA PHE A 117 -13.33 11.68 -3.72
C PHE A 117 -12.18 11.72 -4.72
N CYS A 118 -11.92 10.62 -5.42
CA CYS A 118 -10.90 10.53 -6.46
C CYS A 118 -11.11 11.58 -7.56
N ALA A 119 -12.37 11.74 -8.02
CA ALA A 119 -12.71 12.72 -9.05
C ALA A 119 -12.42 14.17 -8.59
N ARG A 120 -12.80 14.52 -7.37
CA ARG A 120 -12.54 15.86 -6.79
C ARG A 120 -11.05 16.17 -6.62
N HIS A 121 -10.23 15.17 -6.36
CA HIS A 121 -8.79 15.34 -6.10
C HIS A 121 -7.89 14.96 -7.28
N GLY A 122 -8.45 14.61 -8.43
CA GLY A 122 -7.68 14.21 -9.62
C GLY A 122 -6.88 12.91 -9.41
N ILE A 123 -7.39 12.00 -8.55
CA ILE A 123 -6.69 10.76 -8.23
C ILE A 123 -7.11 9.67 -9.21
N ALA A 124 -6.14 9.10 -9.93
CA ALA A 124 -6.32 7.92 -10.76
C ALA A 124 -5.19 6.91 -10.52
N SER A 125 -5.47 5.65 -10.82
CA SER A 125 -4.42 4.61 -10.83
C SER A 125 -3.50 4.80 -12.03
N ASP A 126 -2.20 4.62 -11.83
CA ASP A 126 -1.27 4.45 -12.94
C ASP A 126 -1.52 3.06 -13.54
N VAL A 127 -1.69 2.98 -14.86
CA VAL A 127 -2.01 1.74 -15.56
C VAL A 127 -1.19 1.60 -16.84
N GLU A 128 -0.97 0.35 -17.24
CA GLU A 128 -0.46 0.00 -18.57
C GLU A 128 -1.62 -0.58 -19.38
N VAL A 129 -2.02 0.10 -20.47
CA VAL A 129 -3.09 -0.37 -21.34
C VAL A 129 -2.50 -1.36 -22.35
N ILE A 130 -3.12 -2.53 -22.48
CA ILE A 130 -2.68 -3.61 -23.38
C ILE A 130 -3.83 -4.13 -24.23
N PRO A 131 -3.57 -4.64 -25.45
CA PRO A 131 -4.56 -5.42 -26.19
C PRO A 131 -4.76 -6.79 -25.54
N ILE A 132 -5.96 -7.38 -25.73
CA ILE A 132 -6.31 -8.68 -25.13
C ILE A 132 -5.37 -9.81 -25.54
N GLN A 133 -4.78 -9.73 -26.74
CA GLN A 133 -3.85 -10.73 -27.27
C GLN A 133 -2.56 -10.83 -26.43
N LYS A 134 -2.25 -9.81 -25.61
CA LYS A 134 -1.09 -9.78 -24.72
C LYS A 134 -1.38 -10.20 -23.28
N ILE A 135 -2.56 -10.77 -23.00
CA ILE A 135 -2.97 -11.09 -21.63
C ILE A 135 -2.00 -12.07 -20.92
N ASN A 136 -1.49 -13.08 -21.65
CA ASN A 136 -0.54 -14.03 -21.05
C ASN A 136 0.82 -13.37 -20.73
N GLU A 137 1.34 -12.53 -21.62
CA GLU A 137 2.55 -11.73 -21.36
C GLU A 137 2.35 -10.82 -20.12
N ALA A 138 1.21 -10.15 -20.04
CA ALA A 138 0.88 -9.28 -18.91
C ALA A 138 0.76 -10.07 -17.59
N TRP A 139 0.20 -11.27 -17.65
CA TRP A 139 0.13 -12.17 -16.48
C TRP A 139 1.53 -12.52 -15.98
N ASP A 140 2.41 -12.97 -16.86
CA ASP A 140 3.78 -13.32 -16.51
C ASP A 140 4.55 -12.12 -15.93
N ARG A 141 4.36 -10.92 -16.49
CA ARG A 141 4.93 -9.69 -15.97
C ARG A 141 4.38 -9.36 -14.58
N THR A 142 3.08 -9.56 -14.34
CA THR A 142 2.45 -9.35 -13.03
C THR A 142 3.06 -10.28 -11.97
N VAL A 143 3.21 -11.56 -12.29
CA VAL A 143 3.84 -12.55 -11.39
C VAL A 143 5.29 -12.15 -11.03
N ARG A 144 6.03 -11.57 -11.98
CA ARG A 144 7.39 -11.06 -11.74
C ARG A 144 7.43 -9.66 -11.11
N SER A 145 6.28 -9.07 -10.74
CA SER A 145 6.16 -7.69 -10.23
C SER A 145 6.70 -6.62 -11.20
N ASP A 146 6.67 -6.90 -12.51
CA ASP A 146 7.09 -6.02 -13.59
C ASP A 146 5.88 -5.32 -14.21
N VAL A 147 5.21 -4.46 -13.42
CA VAL A 147 4.07 -3.62 -13.85
C VAL A 147 3.95 -2.37 -13.01
N ARG A 148 3.51 -1.26 -13.61
CA ARG A 148 3.36 0.06 -12.96
C ARG A 148 1.93 0.62 -13.09
N TYR A 149 0.91 0.16 -12.33
CA TYR A 149 0.92 -0.84 -11.24
C TYR A 149 -0.11 -1.91 -11.51
N ARG A 150 -0.85 -1.79 -12.62
CA ARG A 150 -1.77 -2.81 -13.14
C ARG A 150 -1.91 -2.70 -14.64
N PHE A 151 -2.25 -3.80 -15.25
CA PHE A 151 -2.68 -3.82 -16.65
C PHE A 151 -4.18 -3.51 -16.75
N VAL A 152 -4.54 -2.77 -17.78
CA VAL A 152 -5.92 -2.54 -18.22
C VAL A 152 -6.02 -3.07 -19.65
N ILE A 153 -6.96 -3.95 -19.90
CA ILE A 153 -7.16 -4.55 -21.22
C ILE A 153 -8.09 -3.66 -22.03
N ASP A 154 -7.62 -3.22 -23.21
CA ASP A 154 -8.48 -2.60 -24.22
C ASP A 154 -9.35 -3.68 -24.87
N ILE A 155 -10.60 -3.77 -24.45
CA ILE A 155 -11.55 -4.74 -24.97
C ILE A 155 -11.87 -4.51 -26.46
N ALA A 156 -11.74 -3.30 -26.96
CA ALA A 156 -11.92 -3.03 -28.40
C ALA A 156 -10.92 -3.82 -29.28
N SER A 157 -9.76 -4.17 -28.72
CA SER A 157 -8.74 -5.00 -29.38
C SER A 157 -9.20 -6.41 -29.72
N LEU A 158 -10.30 -6.92 -29.15
CA LEU A 158 -10.92 -8.21 -29.56
C LEU A 158 -11.32 -8.24 -31.04
N ARG A 159 -11.61 -7.06 -31.62
CA ARG A 159 -12.01 -6.93 -33.03
C ARG A 159 -10.83 -6.83 -33.99
N GLN A 160 -9.62 -6.69 -33.47
CA GLN A 160 -8.39 -6.64 -34.25
C GLN A 160 -7.85 -8.07 -34.42
N LYS A 161 -7.77 -8.51 -35.68
CA LYS A 161 -7.17 -9.83 -36.02
C LYS A 161 -5.65 -9.71 -36.08
#